data_55e58eb39338018d64f0bcac33acb371
#
_entry.id   55e58eb39338018d64f0bcac33acb371
#
_cell.length_a   1.000
_cell.length_b   1.000
_cell.length_c   1.000
_cell.angle_alpha   90.00
_cell.angle_beta   90.00
_cell.angle_gamma   90.00
#
_symmetry.space_group_name_H-M   'P 1'
#
loop_
_entity.id
_entity.type
_entity.pdbx_description
1 polymer ?
#
loop_
_entity_poly.entity_id
_entity_poly.type
_entity_poly.pdbx_seq_one_letter_code
_entity_poly.pdbx_strand_id
1 'polypeptide(L)'
;MLKLNLGCGGNILPGFINVGWEDGHADSDIYLNVDLSKDFPFQDVDVIYNCHFLEHLSYQDGVNFLKKSYMAMKDGAIMRILVPDLELWCLKYLQHDREFLDAYRNAYLGPDYPTDASIFMGMLHNHGHKMGWDWDTLRFMLDWCGFKNIRKTNYLESDLEDINFLEPVNPGRELESLCVECYK
;
A
#
# COMPACT_ATOMS: atom_id res chain seq x y z
N MET A 1 -11.35 17.65 8.86
CA MET A 1 -10.96 16.24 8.69
C MET A 1 -9.57 16.22 8.08
N LEU A 2 -8.59 15.64 8.79
CA LEU A 2 -7.22 15.52 8.31
C LEU A 2 -7.05 14.15 7.63
N LYS A 3 -6.81 14.17 6.31
CA LYS A 3 -6.63 12.96 5.49
C LYS A 3 -5.20 12.91 4.96
N LEU A 4 -4.53 11.79 5.12
CA LEU A 4 -3.16 11.56 4.65
C LEU A 4 -3.12 10.51 3.55
N ASN A 5 -2.43 10.80 2.46
CA ASN A 5 -2.04 9.85 1.42
C ASN A 5 -0.53 9.57 1.59
N LEU A 6 -0.21 8.47 2.24
CA LEU A 6 1.16 8.16 2.66
C LEU A 6 1.87 7.25 1.65
N GLY A 7 3.06 7.67 1.22
CA GLY A 7 3.78 7.00 0.14
C GLY A 7 3.13 7.23 -1.21
N CYS A 8 2.67 8.45 -1.46
CA CYS A 8 1.81 8.80 -2.60
C CYS A 8 2.48 8.58 -3.97
N GLY A 9 3.83 8.59 -4.05
CA GLY A 9 4.51 8.59 -5.35
C GLY A 9 3.94 9.68 -6.26
N GLY A 10 3.59 9.31 -7.48
CA GLY A 10 2.93 10.21 -8.44
C GLY A 10 1.40 10.33 -8.28
N ASN A 11 0.78 9.62 -7.34
CA ASN A 11 -0.67 9.63 -7.14
C ASN A 11 -1.09 10.72 -6.15
N ILE A 12 -1.30 11.92 -6.64
CA ILE A 12 -1.70 13.08 -5.84
C ILE A 12 -3.23 13.11 -5.69
N LEU A 13 -3.71 12.94 -4.46
CA LEU A 13 -5.13 12.91 -4.13
C LEU A 13 -5.59 14.30 -3.64
N PRO A 14 -6.53 14.96 -4.34
CA PRO A 14 -7.16 16.19 -3.86
C PRO A 14 -7.87 16.00 -2.52
N GLY A 15 -7.72 16.96 -1.62
CA GLY A 15 -8.29 16.92 -0.26
C GLY A 15 -7.51 16.07 0.75
N PHE A 16 -6.37 15.51 0.34
CA PHE A 16 -5.41 14.82 1.20
C PHE A 16 -4.12 15.64 1.32
N ILE A 17 -3.43 15.49 2.44
CA ILE A 17 -2.00 15.79 2.50
C ILE A 17 -1.28 14.60 1.89
N ASN A 18 -0.64 14.82 0.75
CA ASN A 18 0.12 13.82 0.02
C ASN A 18 1.55 13.80 0.54
N VAL A 19 2.04 12.63 0.94
CA VAL A 19 3.34 12.47 1.57
C VAL A 19 4.17 11.47 0.79
N GLY A 20 5.33 11.90 0.36
CA GLY A 20 6.32 11.09 -0.36
C GLY A 20 7.72 11.62 -0.12
N TRP A 21 8.71 11.08 -0.82
CA TRP A 21 10.10 11.53 -0.70
C TRP A 21 10.73 11.96 -2.04
N GLU A 22 9.93 12.11 -3.09
CA GLU A 22 10.42 12.54 -4.40
C GLU A 22 10.24 14.05 -4.57
N ASP A 23 11.26 14.72 -5.09
CA ASP A 23 11.27 16.19 -5.28
C ASP A 23 10.37 16.68 -6.44
N GLY A 24 9.58 15.80 -7.05
CA GLY A 24 8.86 16.09 -8.30
C GLY A 24 7.51 16.81 -8.18
N HIS A 25 7.00 17.07 -6.99
CA HIS A 25 5.64 17.61 -6.77
C HIS A 25 5.60 18.93 -5.99
N ALA A 26 6.67 19.70 -6.05
CA ALA A 26 6.84 20.94 -5.27
C ALA A 26 5.80 22.04 -5.53
N ASP A 27 5.02 21.92 -6.60
CA ASP A 27 4.01 22.92 -7.00
C ASP A 27 2.60 22.68 -6.42
N SER A 28 2.42 21.66 -5.57
CA SER A 28 1.12 21.42 -4.95
C SER A 28 1.19 21.75 -3.45
N ASP A 29 0.33 22.68 -2.99
CA ASP A 29 0.19 23.09 -1.57
C ASP A 29 -0.11 21.92 -0.60
N ILE A 30 -0.32 20.73 -1.12
CA ILE A 30 -0.73 19.54 -0.39
C ILE A 30 0.27 18.38 -0.48
N TYR A 31 1.51 18.64 -0.90
CA TYR A 31 2.59 17.65 -0.93
C TYR A 31 3.65 17.96 0.14
N LEU A 32 3.99 16.93 0.92
CA LEU A 32 5.06 16.99 1.91
C LEU A 32 6.14 15.96 1.60
N ASN A 33 7.39 16.41 1.54
CA ASN A 33 8.54 15.53 1.41
C ASN A 33 8.97 15.06 2.81
N VAL A 34 8.60 13.82 3.17
CA VAL A 34 8.90 13.22 4.47
C VAL A 34 9.37 11.78 4.29
N ASP A 35 10.51 11.44 4.85
CA ASP A 35 10.97 10.05 4.97
C ASP A 35 10.17 9.32 6.08
N LEU A 36 9.06 8.70 5.69
CA LEU A 36 8.15 8.00 6.60
C LEU A 36 8.79 6.79 7.33
N SER A 37 9.97 6.34 6.90
CA SER A 37 10.74 5.34 7.65
C SER A 37 11.34 5.93 8.93
N LYS A 38 11.61 7.22 8.95
CA LYS A 38 12.27 7.95 10.06
C LYS A 38 11.29 8.83 10.81
N ASP A 39 10.54 9.66 10.10
CA ASP A 39 9.73 10.71 10.66
C ASP A 39 8.23 10.51 10.39
N PHE A 40 7.40 10.90 11.35
CA PHE A 40 5.95 10.87 11.21
C PHE A 40 5.35 12.10 11.92
N PRO A 41 5.40 13.28 11.30
CA PRO A 41 5.08 14.54 11.96
C PRO A 41 3.58 14.87 11.99
N PHE A 42 2.73 13.85 12.10
CA PHE A 42 1.27 14.01 12.04
C PHE A 42 0.61 13.63 13.37
N GLN A 43 -0.48 14.32 13.68
CA GLN A 43 -1.36 14.06 14.82
C GLN A 43 -2.81 14.36 14.45
N ASP A 44 -3.76 13.82 15.22
CA ASP A 44 -5.19 14.05 15.04
C ASP A 44 -5.71 13.70 13.64
N VAL A 45 -5.18 12.60 13.06
CA VAL A 45 -5.51 12.14 11.70
C VAL A 45 -6.85 11.42 11.70
N ASP A 46 -7.72 11.76 10.75
CA ASP A 46 -9.04 11.14 10.57
C ASP A 46 -9.01 9.99 9.56
N VAL A 47 -8.14 10.08 8.53
CA VAL A 47 -8.01 9.06 7.47
C VAL A 47 -6.55 8.88 7.08
N ILE A 48 -6.10 7.64 7.00
CA ILE A 48 -4.83 7.27 6.35
C ILE A 48 -5.15 6.38 5.15
N TYR A 49 -4.68 6.80 3.98
CA TYR A 49 -4.65 6.00 2.77
C TYR A 49 -3.19 5.67 2.42
N ASN A 50 -2.92 4.41 2.12
CA ASN A 50 -1.59 3.91 1.79
C ASN A 50 -1.70 2.85 0.70
N CYS A 51 -1.18 3.14 -0.49
CA CYS A 51 -1.29 2.27 -1.64
C CYS A 51 0.10 1.96 -2.21
N HIS A 52 0.50 0.70 -2.13
CA HIS A 52 1.78 0.20 -2.62
C HIS A 52 2.98 1.03 -2.16
N PHE A 53 3.08 1.16 -0.85
CA PHE A 53 4.19 1.82 -0.18
C PHE A 53 4.82 0.94 0.90
N LEU A 54 4.00 0.18 1.65
CA LEU A 54 4.47 -0.56 2.83
C LEU A 54 5.51 -1.63 2.45
N GLU A 55 5.43 -2.19 1.26
CA GLU A 55 6.41 -3.12 0.69
C GLU A 55 7.79 -2.51 0.43
N HIS A 56 7.89 -1.19 0.33
CA HIS A 56 9.16 -0.47 0.17
C HIS A 56 9.90 -0.27 1.50
N LEU A 57 9.23 -0.52 2.62
CA LEU A 57 9.84 -0.48 3.93
C LEU A 57 10.44 -1.85 4.30
N SER A 58 11.54 -1.85 5.06
CA SER A 58 11.97 -3.08 5.72
C SER A 58 10.89 -3.56 6.69
N TYR A 59 10.91 -4.84 7.07
CA TYR A 59 9.95 -5.35 8.06
C TYR A 59 9.89 -4.47 9.31
N GLN A 60 11.05 -4.10 9.87
CA GLN A 60 11.12 -3.30 11.08
C GLN A 60 10.59 -1.87 10.86
N ASP A 61 10.92 -1.24 9.72
CA ASP A 61 10.43 0.09 9.39
C ASP A 61 8.91 0.07 9.12
N GLY A 62 8.40 -0.99 8.48
CA GLY A 62 6.97 -1.20 8.28
C GLY A 62 6.21 -1.31 9.60
N VAL A 63 6.71 -2.08 10.56
CA VAL A 63 6.14 -2.18 11.91
C VAL A 63 6.16 -0.81 12.61
N ASN A 64 7.28 -0.08 12.53
CA ASN A 64 7.38 1.26 13.12
C ASN A 64 6.42 2.25 12.46
N PHE A 65 6.26 2.18 11.13
CA PHE A 65 5.31 2.99 10.37
C PHE A 65 3.86 2.72 10.84
N LEU A 66 3.44 1.46 10.93
CA LEU A 66 2.10 1.10 11.40
C LEU A 66 1.85 1.60 12.83
N LYS A 67 2.83 1.47 13.72
CA LYS A 67 2.78 2.00 15.09
C LYS A 67 2.59 3.51 15.14
N LYS A 68 3.40 4.25 14.38
CA LYS A 68 3.32 5.72 14.31
C LYS A 68 2.00 6.16 13.69
N SER A 69 1.52 5.47 12.65
CA SER A 69 0.20 5.70 12.06
C SER A 69 -0.92 5.55 13.11
N TYR A 70 -0.93 4.45 13.86
CA TYR A 70 -1.88 4.24 14.95
C TYR A 70 -1.84 5.36 15.98
N MET A 71 -0.65 5.76 16.43
CA MET A 71 -0.50 6.82 17.43
C MET A 71 -1.01 8.17 16.94
N ALA A 72 -0.82 8.48 15.67
CA ALA A 72 -1.23 9.74 15.06
C ALA A 72 -2.73 9.84 14.76
N MET A 73 -3.43 8.71 14.63
CA MET A 73 -4.86 8.68 14.32
C MET A 73 -5.71 9.06 15.52
N LYS A 74 -6.88 9.64 15.28
CA LYS A 74 -7.94 9.83 16.27
C LYS A 74 -8.68 8.52 16.54
N ASP A 75 -9.34 8.43 17.68
CA ASP A 75 -10.25 7.33 17.96
C ASP A 75 -11.37 7.28 16.91
N GLY A 76 -11.62 6.10 16.35
CA GLY A 76 -12.57 5.88 15.26
C GLY A 76 -12.06 6.25 13.86
N ALA A 77 -10.83 6.74 13.73
CA ALA A 77 -10.21 7.00 12.43
C ALA A 77 -9.97 5.71 11.65
N ILE A 78 -10.01 5.79 10.32
CA ILE A 78 -9.85 4.65 9.40
C ILE A 78 -8.48 4.70 8.70
N MET A 79 -7.86 3.53 8.55
CA MET A 79 -6.69 3.33 7.70
C MET A 79 -6.97 2.29 6.63
N ARG A 80 -6.69 2.65 5.38
CA ARG A 80 -6.76 1.79 4.19
C ARG A 80 -5.36 1.49 3.70
N ILE A 81 -5.04 0.21 3.52
CA ILE A 81 -3.73 -0.28 3.08
C ILE A 81 -3.91 -1.19 1.88
N LEU A 82 -3.14 -0.94 0.82
CA LEU A 82 -2.98 -1.82 -0.33
C LEU A 82 -1.50 -2.20 -0.46
N VAL A 83 -1.23 -3.50 -0.60
CA VAL A 83 0.11 -4.05 -0.86
C VAL A 83 0.02 -5.20 -1.86
N PRO A 84 1.08 -5.58 -2.57
CA PRO A 84 1.10 -6.84 -3.32
C PRO A 84 0.79 -8.03 -2.39
N ASP A 85 -0.18 -8.88 -2.74
CA ASP A 85 -0.58 -10.04 -1.94
C ASP A 85 0.39 -11.19 -2.15
N LEU A 86 1.34 -11.37 -1.24
CA LEU A 86 2.36 -12.40 -1.32
C LEU A 86 1.76 -13.82 -1.40
N GLU A 87 0.68 -14.10 -0.67
CA GLU A 87 0.01 -15.40 -0.69
C GLU A 87 -0.57 -15.69 -2.09
N LEU A 88 -1.27 -14.72 -2.68
CA LEU A 88 -1.79 -14.81 -4.05
C LEU A 88 -0.66 -15.04 -5.05
N TRP A 89 0.43 -14.29 -4.94
CA TRP A 89 1.59 -14.42 -5.82
C TRP A 89 2.26 -15.79 -5.74
N CYS A 90 2.44 -16.34 -4.52
CA CYS A 90 2.96 -17.70 -4.33
C CYS A 90 2.04 -18.73 -4.99
N LEU A 91 0.72 -18.61 -4.80
CA LEU A 91 -0.25 -19.51 -5.38
C LEU A 91 -0.21 -19.46 -6.92
N LYS A 92 -0.23 -18.27 -7.51
CA LYS A 92 -0.20 -18.06 -8.96
C LYS A 92 1.11 -18.56 -9.59
N TYR A 93 2.23 -18.38 -8.91
CA TYR A 93 3.53 -18.94 -9.32
C TYR A 93 3.52 -20.46 -9.34
N LEU A 94 3.03 -21.11 -8.26
CA LEU A 94 2.98 -22.57 -8.15
C LEU A 94 2.00 -23.22 -9.13
N GLN A 95 0.94 -22.50 -9.50
CA GLN A 95 -0.03 -22.96 -10.50
C GLN A 95 0.44 -22.73 -11.93
N HIS A 96 1.56 -22.06 -12.16
CA HIS A 96 2.00 -21.60 -13.49
C HIS A 96 0.91 -20.80 -14.21
N ASP A 97 0.18 -19.95 -13.48
CA ASP A 97 -0.91 -19.13 -14.02
C ASP A 97 -0.37 -18.04 -14.96
N ARG A 98 -0.26 -18.43 -16.25
CA ARG A 98 0.31 -17.54 -17.27
C ARG A 98 -0.56 -16.32 -17.53
N GLU A 99 -1.86 -16.39 -17.36
CA GLU A 99 -2.73 -15.24 -17.52
C GLU A 99 -2.41 -14.15 -16.50
N PHE A 100 -2.29 -14.52 -15.23
CA PHE A 100 -1.91 -13.61 -14.15
C PHE A 100 -0.47 -13.08 -14.33
N LEU A 101 0.49 -13.98 -14.53
CA LEU A 101 1.91 -13.64 -14.61
C LEU A 101 2.21 -12.73 -15.82
N ASP A 102 1.63 -13.05 -16.98
CA ASP A 102 1.83 -12.25 -18.18
C ASP A 102 1.12 -10.88 -18.11
N ALA A 103 -0.05 -10.81 -17.44
CA ALA A 103 -0.73 -9.55 -17.21
C ALA A 103 0.16 -8.61 -16.37
N TYR A 104 0.74 -9.10 -15.28
CA TYR A 104 1.66 -8.32 -14.46
C TYR A 104 2.95 -7.94 -15.20
N ARG A 105 3.58 -8.90 -15.88
CA ARG A 105 4.78 -8.63 -16.70
C ARG A 105 4.52 -7.50 -17.69
N ASN A 106 3.41 -7.57 -18.42
CA ASN A 106 3.09 -6.57 -19.45
C ASN A 106 2.78 -5.19 -18.87
N ALA A 107 2.22 -5.14 -17.66
CA ALA A 107 1.91 -3.89 -16.98
C ALA A 107 3.15 -3.21 -16.35
N TYR A 108 4.08 -4.00 -15.80
CA TYR A 108 5.11 -3.44 -14.91
C TYR A 108 6.56 -3.83 -15.21
N LEU A 109 6.83 -4.96 -15.89
CA LEU A 109 8.20 -5.48 -16.02
C LEU A 109 8.75 -5.42 -17.44
N GLY A 110 7.92 -5.69 -18.45
CA GLY A 110 8.35 -5.77 -19.86
C GLY A 110 8.92 -7.13 -20.29
N PRO A 111 9.45 -7.22 -21.52
CA PRO A 111 9.81 -8.49 -22.16
C PRO A 111 11.05 -9.18 -21.58
N ASP A 112 11.87 -8.47 -20.80
CA ASP A 112 13.11 -9.02 -20.23
C ASP A 112 12.86 -9.99 -19.08
N TYR A 113 11.59 -10.23 -18.73
CA TYR A 113 11.13 -11.18 -17.69
C TYR A 113 10.36 -12.34 -18.33
N PRO A 114 11.03 -13.31 -19.01
CA PRO A 114 10.35 -14.31 -19.86
C PRO A 114 9.80 -15.51 -19.10
N THR A 115 10.22 -15.74 -17.85
CA THR A 115 9.88 -16.95 -17.06
C THR A 115 9.04 -16.60 -15.85
N ASP A 116 8.26 -17.58 -15.34
CA ASP A 116 7.46 -17.43 -14.12
C ASP A 116 8.33 -16.95 -12.94
N ALA A 117 9.51 -17.55 -12.79
CA ALA A 117 10.44 -17.16 -11.74
C ALA A 117 10.96 -15.73 -11.90
N SER A 118 11.29 -15.31 -13.14
CA SER A 118 11.74 -13.94 -13.36
C SER A 118 10.65 -12.92 -13.07
N ILE A 119 9.39 -13.21 -13.43
CA ILE A 119 8.24 -12.34 -13.15
C ILE A 119 8.00 -12.27 -11.63
N PHE A 120 7.95 -13.41 -10.94
CA PHE A 120 7.75 -13.47 -9.49
C PHE A 120 8.85 -12.72 -8.72
N MET A 121 10.13 -12.95 -9.10
CA MET A 121 11.26 -12.23 -8.49
C MET A 121 11.24 -10.73 -8.84
N GLY A 122 10.75 -10.38 -10.04
CA GLY A 122 10.55 -8.99 -10.44
C GLY A 122 9.54 -8.27 -9.53
N MET A 123 8.44 -8.92 -9.18
CA MET A 123 7.50 -8.39 -8.21
C MET A 123 8.14 -8.18 -6.83
N LEU A 124 8.94 -9.14 -6.36
CA LEU A 124 9.55 -9.09 -5.03
C LEU A 124 10.69 -8.08 -4.89
N HIS A 125 11.43 -7.80 -5.97
CA HIS A 125 12.69 -7.04 -5.85
C HIS A 125 12.77 -5.77 -6.69
N ASN A 126 11.93 -5.64 -7.72
CA ASN A 126 11.92 -4.43 -8.52
C ASN A 126 11.21 -3.30 -7.76
N HIS A 127 11.32 -2.11 -8.28
CA HIS A 127 10.71 -0.92 -7.71
C HIS A 127 11.15 -0.58 -6.27
N GLY A 128 12.22 -1.23 -5.76
CA GLY A 128 12.73 -1.01 -4.41
C GLY A 128 11.95 -1.73 -3.31
N HIS A 129 11.24 -2.80 -3.65
CA HIS A 129 10.54 -3.63 -2.66
C HIS A 129 11.54 -4.29 -1.71
N LYS A 130 11.22 -4.32 -0.42
CA LYS A 130 12.04 -4.89 0.66
C LYS A 130 11.30 -5.95 1.45
N MET A 131 9.97 -5.96 1.38
CA MET A 131 9.12 -6.88 2.15
C MET A 131 7.93 -7.32 1.32
N GLY A 132 7.64 -8.63 1.33
CA GLY A 132 6.37 -9.17 0.88
C GLY A 132 5.39 -9.27 2.05
N TRP A 133 4.15 -8.86 1.84
CA TRP A 133 3.09 -8.90 2.84
C TRP A 133 2.00 -9.90 2.43
N ASP A 134 1.59 -10.74 3.37
CA ASP A 134 0.39 -11.55 3.29
C ASP A 134 -0.63 -11.10 4.34
N TRP A 135 -1.83 -11.65 4.25
CA TRP A 135 -2.91 -11.33 5.16
C TRP A 135 -2.56 -11.61 6.63
N ASP A 136 -1.99 -12.77 6.92
CA ASP A 136 -1.73 -13.19 8.29
C ASP A 136 -0.69 -12.29 8.95
N THR A 137 0.39 -11.96 8.25
CA THR A 137 1.43 -11.05 8.75
C THR A 137 0.89 -9.64 8.95
N LEU A 138 0.18 -9.09 7.95
CA LEU A 138 -0.33 -7.72 8.04
C LEU A 138 -1.38 -7.60 9.14
N ARG A 139 -2.32 -8.54 9.22
CA ARG A 139 -3.33 -8.59 10.28
C ARG A 139 -2.70 -8.67 11.67
N PHE A 140 -1.73 -9.57 11.85
CA PHE A 140 -1.03 -9.73 13.12
C PHE A 140 -0.35 -8.42 13.55
N MET A 141 0.35 -7.75 12.62
CA MET A 141 1.03 -6.49 12.92
C MET A 141 0.06 -5.35 13.25
N LEU A 142 -1.05 -5.26 12.52
CA LEU A 142 -2.08 -4.27 12.80
C LEU A 142 -2.72 -4.48 14.18
N ASP A 143 -3.08 -5.72 14.53
CA ASP A 143 -3.63 -6.04 15.86
C ASP A 143 -2.61 -5.74 16.97
N TRP A 144 -1.35 -6.11 16.76
CA TRP A 144 -0.27 -5.82 17.69
C TRP A 144 -0.02 -4.31 17.89
N CYS A 145 -0.23 -3.49 16.85
CA CYS A 145 -0.18 -2.03 16.96
C CYS A 145 -1.39 -1.43 17.67
N GLY A 146 -2.47 -2.18 17.84
CA GLY A 146 -3.68 -1.76 18.54
C GLY A 146 -4.90 -1.50 17.65
N PHE A 147 -4.77 -1.61 16.33
CA PHE A 147 -5.89 -1.44 15.40
C PHE A 147 -7.02 -2.43 15.67
N LYS A 148 -8.24 -2.02 15.37
CA LYS A 148 -9.48 -2.79 15.55
C LYS A 148 -10.20 -2.95 14.22
N ASN A 149 -11.20 -3.85 14.19
CA ASN A 149 -12.03 -4.09 13.01
C ASN A 149 -11.21 -4.32 11.74
N ILE A 150 -10.07 -5.05 11.89
CA ILE A 150 -9.16 -5.34 10.78
C ILE A 150 -9.84 -6.32 9.84
N ARG A 151 -10.00 -5.94 8.57
CA ARG A 151 -10.69 -6.77 7.57
C ARG A 151 -10.00 -6.72 6.22
N LYS A 152 -10.02 -7.86 5.51
CA LYS A 152 -9.81 -7.90 4.06
C LYS A 152 -11.02 -7.28 3.37
N THR A 153 -10.77 -6.52 2.31
CA THR A 153 -11.81 -6.01 1.40
C THR A 153 -11.38 -6.30 -0.03
N ASN A 154 -12.27 -6.09 -0.98
CA ASN A 154 -11.87 -6.08 -2.38
C ASN A 154 -11.31 -4.70 -2.79
N TYR A 155 -10.65 -4.65 -3.94
CA TYR A 155 -10.32 -3.41 -4.60
C TYR A 155 -11.62 -2.63 -4.88
N LEU A 156 -11.62 -1.31 -4.71
CA LEU A 156 -12.80 -0.45 -4.81
C LEU A 156 -13.93 -0.73 -3.79
N GLU A 157 -13.67 -1.56 -2.77
CA GLU A 157 -14.63 -1.81 -1.68
C GLU A 157 -14.06 -1.24 -0.38
N SER A 158 -14.73 -0.24 0.19
CA SER A 158 -14.24 0.50 1.36
C SER A 158 -15.37 1.20 2.11
N ASP A 159 -15.16 1.43 3.42
CA ASP A 159 -15.98 2.35 4.20
C ASP A 159 -15.55 3.82 4.00
N LEU A 160 -14.46 4.08 3.27
CA LEU A 160 -14.07 5.42 2.86
C LEU A 160 -15.05 5.94 1.81
N GLU A 161 -15.55 7.14 2.03
CA GLU A 161 -16.28 7.86 0.99
C GLU A 161 -15.38 8.08 -0.23
N ASP A 162 -15.96 8.04 -1.41
CA ASP A 162 -15.26 8.30 -2.68
C ASP A 162 -14.13 7.32 -3.01
N ILE A 163 -14.23 6.04 -2.61
CA ILE A 163 -13.20 5.02 -2.88
C ILE A 163 -12.83 4.94 -4.37
N ASN A 164 -13.78 5.11 -5.28
CA ASN A 164 -13.53 5.12 -6.72
C ASN A 164 -12.62 6.27 -7.18
N PHE A 165 -12.50 7.31 -6.37
CA PHE A 165 -11.58 8.40 -6.62
C PHE A 165 -10.18 8.11 -6.04
N LEU A 166 -10.13 7.44 -4.89
CA LEU A 166 -8.87 7.03 -4.25
C LEU A 166 -8.20 5.88 -5.01
N GLU A 167 -9.00 4.94 -5.48
CA GLU A 167 -8.60 3.75 -6.23
C GLU A 167 -9.21 3.82 -7.63
N PRO A 168 -8.64 4.60 -8.56
CA PRO A 168 -9.14 4.63 -9.93
C PRO A 168 -8.97 3.24 -10.57
N VAL A 169 -9.84 2.89 -11.49
CA VAL A 169 -9.78 1.59 -12.20
C VAL A 169 -8.36 1.34 -12.71
N ASN A 170 -7.68 0.41 -12.09
CA ASN A 170 -6.33 -0.02 -12.43
C ASN A 170 -6.26 -1.54 -12.41
N PRO A 171 -6.36 -2.20 -13.60
CA PRO A 171 -6.40 -3.66 -13.66
C PRO A 171 -5.19 -4.35 -13.01
N GLY A 172 -4.03 -3.71 -13.05
CA GLY A 172 -2.83 -4.25 -12.40
C GLY A 172 -2.96 -4.25 -10.87
N ARG A 173 -3.41 -3.13 -10.29
CA ARG A 173 -3.63 -3.02 -8.85
C ARG A 173 -4.73 -3.93 -8.35
N GLU A 174 -5.85 -4.00 -9.08
CA GLU A 174 -6.94 -4.92 -8.79
C GLU A 174 -6.49 -6.38 -8.81
N LEU A 175 -5.63 -6.73 -9.78
CA LEU A 175 -5.13 -8.09 -9.99
C LEU A 175 -4.31 -8.60 -8.81
N GLU A 176 -3.47 -7.76 -8.22
CA GLU A 176 -2.40 -8.19 -7.31
C GLU A 176 -2.53 -7.76 -5.86
N SER A 177 -3.46 -6.83 -5.55
CA SER A 177 -3.43 -6.18 -4.23
C SER A 177 -4.17 -6.94 -3.15
N LEU A 178 -3.53 -7.11 -2.02
CA LEU A 178 -4.16 -7.32 -0.72
C LEU A 178 -4.67 -5.97 -0.22
N CYS A 179 -5.99 -5.84 -0.13
CA CYS A 179 -6.65 -4.65 0.37
C CYS A 179 -7.11 -4.87 1.81
N VAL A 180 -6.72 -3.98 2.72
CA VAL A 180 -7.03 -4.08 4.15
C VAL A 180 -7.55 -2.76 4.67
N GLU A 181 -8.59 -2.83 5.50
CA GLU A 181 -9.05 -1.72 6.31
C GLU A 181 -8.99 -2.04 7.79
N CYS A 182 -8.67 -1.02 8.57
CA CYS A 182 -8.64 -1.10 10.03
C CYS A 182 -8.93 0.27 10.66
N TYR A 183 -9.24 0.25 11.95
CA TYR A 183 -9.65 1.42 12.71
C TYR A 183 -8.81 1.57 13.97
N LYS A 184 -8.65 2.80 14.43
CA LYS A 184 -8.18 3.07 15.79
C LYS A 184 -9.30 3.03 16.79
#